data_eca496b6c24f24aaeb968a6e7f74d155
#
_entry.id   eca496b6c24f24aaeb968a6e7f74d155
#
_cell.length_a   1.000
_cell.length_b   1.000
_cell.length_c   1.000
_cell.angle_alpha   90.00
_cell.angle_beta   90.00
_cell.angle_gamma   90.00
#
_symmetry.space_group_name_H-M   'P 1'
#
loop_
_entity.id
_entity.type
_entity.pdbx_description
1 polymer ?
#
loop_
_entity_poly.entity_id
_entity_poly.type
_entity_poly.pdbx_seq_one_letter_code
_entity_poly.pdbx_strand_id
1 'polypeptide(L)'
;MNETTEKTPDAELLKRLLAGRSTCRAYRPDNVPLAVIEDIVDIARRTPSWCNTQPWQVLITSGQRTEAFREALLARAHTHTETDSDIPFPEAYRDVYAERRREAGFKLYEALGITRGDKERYAQQSLENFRLFGAPHVAILTTRADLGPYAAVDCGGFISAFLLAAQAHGVATAPQAALARHARFIRDYFGIAEDRHMVCGISFGYADSEHPVNSFRTSRAALSEVLRIV
;
A
#
# COMPACT_ATOMS: atom_id res chain seq x y z
N MET A 1 11.76 36.87 19.86
CA MET A 1 12.87 36.40 19.01
C MET A 1 12.36 35.16 18.25
N ASN A 2 12.06 35.32 16.94
CA ASN A 2 11.71 34.19 16.08
C ASN A 2 13.03 33.46 15.75
N GLU A 3 13.33 32.38 16.46
CA GLU A 3 14.32 31.43 15.98
C GLU A 3 13.75 30.75 14.73
N THR A 4 14.11 31.26 13.58
CA THR A 4 13.99 30.54 12.32
C THR A 4 14.94 29.34 12.42
N THR A 5 14.42 28.19 12.85
CA THR A 5 15.13 26.91 12.83
C THR A 5 15.52 26.64 11.37
N GLU A 6 16.80 26.80 11.05
CA GLU A 6 17.32 26.48 9.73
C GLU A 6 17.10 24.99 9.49
N LYS A 7 16.29 24.68 8.46
CA LYS A 7 15.94 23.29 8.16
C LYS A 7 17.14 22.56 7.60
N THR A 8 17.46 21.40 8.16
CA THR A 8 18.52 20.57 7.64
C THR A 8 18.21 20.06 6.22
N PRO A 9 19.20 19.89 5.35
CA PRO A 9 19.02 19.31 4.01
C PRO A 9 18.26 17.98 4.03
N ASP A 10 18.49 17.15 5.04
CA ASP A 10 17.84 15.84 5.19
C ASP A 10 16.34 15.97 5.51
N ALA A 11 15.95 16.97 6.32
CA ALA A 11 14.55 17.22 6.61
C ALA A 11 13.78 17.68 5.35
N GLU A 12 14.39 18.50 4.51
CA GLU A 12 13.79 18.92 3.24
C GLU A 12 13.74 17.78 2.23
N LEU A 13 14.76 16.92 2.17
CA LEU A 13 14.74 15.70 1.36
C LEU A 13 13.58 14.79 1.78
N LEU A 14 13.42 14.51 3.07
CA LEU A 14 12.34 13.67 3.60
C LEU A 14 10.97 14.24 3.28
N LYS A 15 10.77 15.55 3.43
CA LYS A 15 9.53 16.23 3.06
C LYS A 15 9.21 16.07 1.58
N ARG A 16 10.21 16.24 0.71
CA ARG A 16 10.06 16.08 -0.75
C ARG A 16 9.66 14.65 -1.11
N LEU A 17 10.29 13.64 -0.52
CA LEU A 17 9.93 12.24 -0.74
C LEU A 17 8.50 11.93 -0.28
N LEU A 18 8.11 12.38 0.91
CA LEU A 18 6.76 12.21 1.45
C LEU A 18 5.69 12.92 0.61
N ALA A 19 5.96 14.14 0.15
CA ALA A 19 5.06 14.92 -0.68
C ALA A 19 4.93 14.35 -2.11
N GLY A 20 6.02 13.85 -2.66
CA GLY A 20 6.06 13.28 -4.01
C GLY A 20 5.39 11.93 -4.12
N ARG A 21 5.39 11.14 -3.05
CA ARG A 21 4.80 9.81 -3.03
C ARG A 21 3.27 9.86 -3.08
N SER A 22 2.69 9.12 -4.00
CA SER A 22 1.24 8.87 -4.06
C SER A 22 0.96 7.38 -4.29
N THR A 23 -0.28 6.94 -4.09
CA THR A 23 -0.70 5.59 -4.45
C THR A 23 -0.86 5.50 -5.96
N CYS A 24 0.02 4.74 -6.61
CA CYS A 24 -0.02 4.48 -8.05
C CYS A 24 -1.06 3.40 -8.39
N ARG A 25 -1.85 3.61 -9.43
CA ARG A 25 -2.91 2.68 -9.85
C ARG A 25 -2.90 2.38 -11.35
N ALA A 26 -1.81 2.74 -12.02
CA ALA A 26 -1.50 2.31 -13.38
C ALA A 26 0.02 2.31 -13.53
N TYR A 27 0.55 1.23 -14.07
CA TYR A 27 1.98 1.01 -14.18
C TYR A 27 2.38 0.72 -15.60
N ARG A 28 3.61 1.07 -15.93
CA ARG A 28 4.29 0.61 -17.14
C ARG A 28 4.68 -0.88 -16.98
N PRO A 29 4.83 -1.64 -18.07
CA PRO A 29 5.15 -3.06 -18.01
C PRO A 29 6.61 -3.36 -17.61
N ASP A 30 7.44 -2.31 -17.52
CA ASP A 30 8.88 -2.45 -17.25
C ASP A 30 9.13 -3.02 -15.85
N ASN A 31 9.96 -4.06 -15.77
CA ASN A 31 10.35 -4.63 -14.50
C ASN A 31 11.33 -3.69 -13.75
N VAL A 32 11.19 -3.64 -12.42
CA VAL A 32 12.18 -3.02 -11.56
C VAL A 32 13.38 -3.98 -11.43
N PRO A 33 14.63 -3.53 -11.63
CA PRO A 33 15.81 -4.37 -11.46
C PRO A 33 15.90 -4.98 -10.06
N LEU A 34 16.34 -6.24 -9.98
CA LEU A 34 16.44 -6.94 -8.70
C LEU A 34 17.28 -6.19 -7.67
N ALA A 35 18.41 -5.62 -8.08
CA ALA A 35 19.27 -4.83 -7.19
C ALA A 35 18.54 -3.61 -6.58
N VAL A 36 17.62 -2.98 -7.33
CA VAL A 36 16.79 -1.88 -6.80
C VAL A 36 15.77 -2.40 -5.80
N ILE A 37 15.15 -3.56 -6.09
CA ILE A 37 14.20 -4.20 -5.16
C ILE A 37 14.91 -4.58 -3.85
N GLU A 38 16.11 -5.16 -3.94
CA GLU A 38 16.93 -5.54 -2.78
C GLU A 38 17.31 -4.31 -1.94
N ASP A 39 17.72 -3.21 -2.57
CA ASP A 39 18.07 -1.97 -1.86
C ASP A 39 16.85 -1.34 -1.17
N ILE A 40 15.68 -1.32 -1.84
CA ILE A 40 14.42 -0.88 -1.22
C ILE A 40 14.11 -1.68 0.05
N VAL A 41 14.25 -2.99 0.01
CA VAL A 41 14.02 -3.87 1.16
C VAL A 41 15.09 -3.68 2.23
N ASP A 42 16.37 -3.50 1.85
CA ASP A 42 17.47 -3.25 2.78
C ASP A 42 17.26 -1.94 3.56
N ILE A 43 16.82 -0.89 2.90
CA ILE A 43 16.43 0.36 3.56
C ILE A 43 15.23 0.14 4.48
N ALA A 44 14.18 -0.53 4.00
CA ALA A 44 12.96 -0.74 4.77
C ALA A 44 13.19 -1.56 6.04
N ARG A 45 14.04 -2.57 6.02
CA ARG A 45 14.35 -3.41 7.19
C ARG A 45 15.08 -2.67 8.32
N ARG A 46 15.52 -1.41 8.11
CA ARG A 46 16.08 -0.54 9.15
C ARG A 46 15.00 0.07 10.06
N THR A 47 13.73 -0.18 9.78
CA THR A 47 12.61 0.21 10.63
C THR A 47 12.80 -0.33 12.05
N PRO A 48 12.62 0.49 13.10
CA PRO A 48 12.58 0.00 14.47
C PRO A 48 11.34 -0.86 14.72
N SER A 49 11.44 -1.80 15.67
CA SER A 49 10.32 -2.64 16.08
C SER A 49 10.33 -2.86 17.59
N TRP A 50 9.17 -3.21 18.15
CA TRP A 50 9.05 -3.53 19.57
C TRP A 50 10.06 -4.62 19.99
N CYS A 51 10.89 -4.35 20.97
CA CYS A 51 11.97 -5.25 21.41
C CYS A 51 12.89 -5.76 20.27
N ASN A 52 12.98 -5.02 19.17
CA ASN A 52 13.73 -5.41 17.98
C ASN A 52 13.34 -6.77 17.39
N THR A 53 12.05 -7.12 17.47
CA THR A 53 11.53 -8.41 17.01
C THR A 53 11.54 -8.58 15.49
N GLN A 54 11.54 -7.46 14.74
CA GLN A 54 11.60 -7.44 13.27
C GLN A 54 10.60 -8.42 12.64
N PRO A 55 9.29 -8.27 12.91
CA PRO A 55 8.28 -9.32 12.70
C PRO A 55 7.92 -9.53 11.23
N TRP A 56 8.32 -8.61 10.36
CA TRP A 56 7.97 -8.62 8.94
C TRP A 56 8.69 -9.71 8.17
N GLN A 57 7.96 -10.36 7.28
CA GLN A 57 8.50 -11.11 6.15
C GLN A 57 7.83 -10.63 4.88
N VAL A 58 8.63 -10.52 3.82
CA VAL A 58 8.18 -10.03 2.52
C VAL A 58 8.45 -11.08 1.47
N LEU A 59 7.41 -11.48 0.75
CA LEU A 59 7.52 -12.29 -0.46
C LEU A 59 7.27 -11.35 -1.64
N ILE A 60 8.15 -11.35 -2.64
CA ILE A 60 8.01 -10.51 -3.83
C ILE A 60 7.91 -11.39 -5.07
N THR A 61 6.95 -11.05 -5.95
CA THR A 61 6.81 -11.70 -7.26
C THR A 61 7.33 -10.81 -8.37
N SER A 62 7.74 -11.42 -9.49
CA SER A 62 8.13 -10.73 -10.72
C SER A 62 7.80 -11.56 -11.96
N GLY A 63 7.66 -10.88 -13.11
CA GLY A 63 7.46 -11.52 -14.40
C GLY A 63 6.25 -12.47 -14.42
N GLN A 64 6.42 -13.65 -14.99
CA GLN A 64 5.34 -14.64 -15.13
C GLN A 64 4.68 -15.04 -13.80
N ARG A 65 5.41 -15.01 -12.70
CA ARG A 65 4.83 -15.33 -11.37
C ARG A 65 3.86 -14.25 -10.91
N THR A 66 4.10 -12.99 -11.24
CA THR A 66 3.16 -11.90 -10.95
C THR A 66 1.90 -12.04 -11.80
N GLU A 67 2.04 -12.37 -13.09
CA GLU A 67 0.90 -12.58 -13.98
C GLU A 67 0.02 -13.75 -13.52
N ALA A 68 0.62 -14.90 -13.26
CA ALA A 68 -0.11 -16.07 -12.78
C ALA A 68 -0.84 -15.80 -11.45
N PHE A 69 -0.20 -15.08 -10.52
CA PHE A 69 -0.84 -14.68 -9.27
C PHE A 69 -1.98 -13.68 -9.50
N ARG A 70 -1.81 -12.68 -10.38
CA ARG A 70 -2.85 -11.71 -10.75
C ARG A 70 -4.09 -12.41 -11.27
N GLU A 71 -3.93 -13.33 -12.22
CA GLU A 71 -5.04 -14.11 -12.79
C GLU A 71 -5.77 -14.93 -11.72
N ALA A 72 -5.02 -15.66 -10.89
CA ALA A 72 -5.57 -16.48 -9.82
C ALA A 72 -6.31 -15.63 -8.75
N LEU A 73 -5.73 -14.49 -8.35
CA LEU A 73 -6.31 -13.59 -7.37
C LEU A 73 -7.59 -12.91 -7.89
N LEU A 74 -7.59 -12.49 -9.16
CA LEU A 74 -8.78 -11.91 -9.81
C LEU A 74 -9.90 -12.94 -9.92
N ALA A 75 -9.60 -14.17 -10.34
CA ALA A 75 -10.57 -15.27 -10.37
C ALA A 75 -11.15 -15.55 -8.98
N ARG A 76 -10.30 -15.56 -7.94
CA ARG A 76 -10.75 -15.66 -6.54
C ARG A 76 -11.68 -14.54 -6.15
N ALA A 77 -11.35 -13.29 -6.48
CA ALA A 77 -12.16 -12.12 -6.13
C ALA A 77 -13.53 -12.11 -6.81
N HIS A 78 -13.66 -12.67 -8.01
CA HIS A 78 -14.94 -12.82 -8.69
C HIS A 78 -15.87 -13.86 -8.06
N THR A 79 -15.31 -14.91 -7.46
CA THR A 79 -16.08 -16.05 -6.95
C THR A 79 -16.31 -16.01 -5.43
N HIS A 80 -15.53 -15.20 -4.70
CA HIS A 80 -15.56 -15.13 -3.23
C HIS A 80 -15.66 -13.69 -2.77
N THR A 81 -16.84 -13.30 -2.30
CA THR A 81 -17.14 -11.96 -1.79
C THR A 81 -16.86 -11.82 -0.29
N GLU A 82 -16.81 -12.93 0.43
CA GLU A 82 -16.47 -12.95 1.85
C GLU A 82 -15.00 -12.65 2.10
N THR A 83 -14.72 -12.07 3.27
CA THR A 83 -13.34 -11.79 3.68
C THR A 83 -12.86 -12.83 4.68
N ASP A 84 -11.63 -13.31 4.48
CA ASP A 84 -10.90 -14.18 5.40
C ASP A 84 -9.67 -13.49 6.00
N SER A 85 -9.75 -12.16 6.15
CA SER A 85 -8.65 -11.32 6.64
C SER A 85 -8.19 -11.70 8.05
N ASP A 86 -6.89 -11.83 8.23
CA ASP A 86 -6.26 -12.12 9.53
C ASP A 86 -6.32 -10.91 10.50
N ILE A 87 -6.33 -9.70 9.94
CA ILE A 87 -6.48 -8.44 10.69
C ILE A 87 -7.85 -7.88 10.36
N PRO A 88 -8.73 -7.65 11.36
CA PRO A 88 -10.07 -7.15 11.12
C PRO A 88 -10.09 -5.81 10.39
N PHE A 89 -10.94 -5.69 9.38
CA PHE A 89 -11.23 -4.40 8.76
C PHE A 89 -12.14 -3.56 9.67
N PRO A 90 -12.09 -2.22 9.55
CA PRO A 90 -13.05 -1.37 10.26
C PRO A 90 -14.49 -1.74 9.89
N GLU A 91 -15.34 -1.99 10.89
CA GLU A 91 -16.77 -2.26 10.69
C GLU A 91 -17.50 -1.07 10.04
N ALA A 92 -17.12 0.15 10.44
CA ALA A 92 -17.66 1.39 9.89
C ALA A 92 -16.66 2.54 9.99
N TYR A 93 -16.79 3.47 9.07
CA TYR A 93 -16.13 4.78 9.17
C TYR A 93 -17.14 5.82 9.62
N ARG A 94 -16.79 6.65 10.62
CA ARG A 94 -17.67 7.68 11.21
C ARG A 94 -16.98 9.04 11.16
N ASP A 95 -17.77 10.09 11.30
CA ASP A 95 -17.31 11.48 11.42
C ASP A 95 -16.27 11.86 10.34
N VAL A 96 -15.23 12.55 10.72
CA VAL A 96 -14.15 12.99 9.83
C VAL A 96 -13.48 11.86 9.06
N TYR A 97 -13.45 10.64 9.61
CA TYR A 97 -12.88 9.48 8.91
C TYR A 97 -13.75 9.04 7.73
N ALA A 98 -15.08 9.12 7.87
CA ALA A 98 -16.01 8.85 6.78
C ALA A 98 -15.90 9.92 5.68
N GLU A 99 -15.72 11.17 6.07
CA GLU A 99 -15.53 12.30 5.15
C GLU A 99 -14.25 12.13 4.32
N ARG A 100 -13.11 11.89 4.98
CA ARG A 100 -11.81 11.67 4.34
C ARG A 100 -11.82 10.47 3.38
N ARG A 101 -12.46 9.37 3.80
CA ARG A 101 -12.64 8.19 2.94
C ARG A 101 -13.46 8.53 1.70
N ARG A 102 -14.54 9.28 1.87
CA ARG A 102 -15.44 9.69 0.78
C ARG A 102 -14.72 10.63 -0.19
N GLU A 103 -14.00 11.63 0.32
CA GLU A 103 -13.20 12.56 -0.49
C GLU A 103 -12.19 11.80 -1.35
N ALA A 104 -11.42 10.89 -0.76
CA ALA A 104 -10.44 10.10 -1.48
C ALA A 104 -11.08 9.25 -2.59
N GLY A 105 -12.25 8.65 -2.33
CA GLY A 105 -13.00 7.89 -3.32
C GLY A 105 -13.52 8.76 -4.46
N PHE A 106 -14.06 9.94 -4.16
CA PHE A 106 -14.57 10.84 -5.20
C PHE A 106 -13.45 11.38 -6.09
N LYS A 107 -12.30 11.76 -5.55
CA LYS A 107 -11.15 12.18 -6.36
C LYS A 107 -10.67 11.08 -7.32
N LEU A 108 -10.69 9.82 -6.87
CA LEU A 108 -10.38 8.69 -7.73
C LEU A 108 -11.38 8.54 -8.87
N TYR A 109 -12.66 8.60 -8.57
CA TYR A 109 -13.71 8.43 -9.57
C TYR A 109 -13.76 9.61 -10.56
N GLU A 110 -13.55 10.83 -10.08
CA GLU A 110 -13.43 12.03 -10.91
C GLU A 110 -12.26 11.92 -11.90
N ALA A 111 -11.08 11.50 -11.43
CA ALA A 111 -9.92 11.29 -12.27
C ALA A 111 -10.16 10.25 -13.39
N LEU A 112 -11.04 9.28 -13.14
CA LEU A 112 -11.41 8.23 -14.10
C LEU A 112 -12.66 8.57 -14.93
N GLY A 113 -13.27 9.75 -14.75
CA GLY A 113 -14.53 10.11 -15.41
C GLY A 113 -15.68 9.17 -15.03
N ILE A 114 -15.67 8.63 -13.80
CA ILE A 114 -16.75 7.78 -13.30
C ILE A 114 -17.84 8.63 -12.66
N THR A 115 -19.03 8.59 -13.23
CA THR A 115 -20.17 9.37 -12.77
C THR A 115 -20.63 8.92 -11.38
N ARG A 116 -21.03 9.88 -10.56
CA ARG A 116 -21.57 9.59 -9.22
C ARG A 116 -22.79 8.69 -9.30
N GLY A 117 -22.76 7.57 -8.57
CA GLY A 117 -23.83 6.58 -8.51
C GLY A 117 -23.69 5.43 -9.52
N ASP A 118 -22.68 5.44 -10.37
CA ASP A 118 -22.36 4.35 -11.30
C ASP A 118 -21.76 3.16 -10.55
N LYS A 119 -22.65 2.34 -9.99
CA LYS A 119 -22.26 1.20 -9.15
C LYS A 119 -21.46 0.14 -9.91
N GLU A 120 -21.73 -0.02 -11.19
CA GLU A 120 -21.03 -0.99 -12.02
C GLU A 120 -19.57 -0.59 -12.21
N ARG A 121 -19.29 0.66 -12.59
CA ARG A 121 -17.93 1.17 -12.73
C ARG A 121 -17.20 1.25 -11.38
N TYR A 122 -17.92 1.49 -10.26
CA TYR A 122 -17.33 1.39 -8.92
C TYR A 122 -16.87 -0.03 -8.61
N ALA A 123 -17.69 -1.04 -8.95
CA ALA A 123 -17.33 -2.43 -8.75
C ALA A 123 -16.13 -2.84 -9.61
N GLN A 124 -16.13 -2.46 -10.90
CA GLN A 124 -15.01 -2.68 -11.81
C GLN A 124 -13.72 -2.03 -11.27
N GLN A 125 -13.78 -0.77 -10.82
CA GLN A 125 -12.62 -0.08 -10.25
C GLN A 125 -12.13 -0.74 -8.95
N SER A 126 -13.03 -1.31 -8.16
CA SER A 126 -12.65 -2.07 -6.96
C SER A 126 -11.86 -3.34 -7.30
N LEU A 127 -12.21 -4.01 -8.39
CA LEU A 127 -11.53 -5.21 -8.88
C LEU A 127 -10.09 -4.94 -9.36
N GLU A 128 -9.77 -3.69 -9.74
CA GLU A 128 -8.40 -3.32 -10.10
C GLU A 128 -7.38 -3.56 -8.99
N ASN A 129 -7.82 -3.57 -7.71
CA ASN A 129 -6.96 -4.01 -6.61
C ASN A 129 -6.43 -5.44 -6.82
N PHE A 130 -7.30 -6.34 -7.27
CA PHE A 130 -6.98 -7.76 -7.48
C PHE A 130 -6.29 -8.00 -8.83
N ARG A 131 -6.35 -7.03 -9.74
CA ARG A 131 -5.48 -6.94 -10.93
C ARG A 131 -4.11 -6.35 -10.61
N LEU A 132 -3.84 -6.02 -9.33
CA LEU A 132 -2.60 -5.37 -8.87
C LEU A 132 -2.35 -4.03 -9.60
N PHE A 133 -3.41 -3.40 -10.14
CA PHE A 133 -3.33 -2.20 -10.97
C PHE A 133 -2.41 -2.33 -12.20
N GLY A 134 -2.16 -3.55 -12.69
CA GLY A 134 -1.23 -3.83 -13.77
C GLY A 134 0.25 -3.78 -13.39
N ALA A 135 0.59 -3.71 -12.10
CA ALA A 135 1.98 -3.62 -11.63
C ALA A 135 2.79 -4.88 -12.01
N PRO A 136 4.07 -4.74 -12.43
CA PRO A 136 4.94 -5.87 -12.75
C PRO A 136 5.37 -6.66 -11.51
N HIS A 137 5.22 -6.10 -10.31
CA HIS A 137 5.60 -6.72 -9.05
C HIS A 137 4.54 -6.52 -7.98
N VAL A 138 4.45 -7.50 -7.07
CA VAL A 138 3.73 -7.36 -5.80
C VAL A 138 4.57 -7.92 -4.66
N ALA A 139 4.64 -7.16 -3.57
CA ALA A 139 5.18 -7.61 -2.30
C ALA A 139 4.02 -8.03 -1.39
N ILE A 140 4.07 -9.24 -0.84
CA ILE A 140 3.15 -9.75 0.17
C ILE A 140 3.85 -9.65 1.52
N LEU A 141 3.32 -8.81 2.41
CA LEU A 141 3.86 -8.58 3.74
C LEU A 141 3.08 -9.39 4.77
N THR A 142 3.82 -10.17 5.56
CA THR A 142 3.25 -11.00 6.63
C THR A 142 3.98 -10.79 7.95
N THR A 143 3.29 -11.13 9.05
CA THR A 143 3.84 -11.15 10.40
C THR A 143 3.43 -12.41 11.15
N ARG A 144 4.10 -12.75 12.24
CA ARG A 144 3.69 -13.87 13.09
C ARG A 144 2.41 -13.54 13.88
N ALA A 145 1.49 -14.50 13.91
CA ALA A 145 0.20 -14.35 14.59
C ALA A 145 0.37 -14.16 16.11
N ASP A 146 1.32 -14.88 16.72
CA ASP A 146 1.56 -14.90 18.17
C ASP A 146 2.23 -13.60 18.70
N LEU A 147 2.75 -12.73 17.84
CA LEU A 147 3.29 -11.43 18.24
C LEU A 147 2.23 -10.36 18.48
N GLY A 148 0.97 -10.64 18.14
CA GLY A 148 -0.17 -9.79 18.42
C GLY A 148 -0.19 -8.46 17.68
N PRO A 149 -1.00 -7.48 18.16
CA PRO A 149 -1.26 -6.24 17.43
C PRO A 149 -0.03 -5.35 17.20
N TYR A 150 0.94 -5.34 18.13
CA TYR A 150 2.13 -4.50 17.98
C TYR A 150 3.01 -4.90 16.81
N ALA A 151 3.01 -6.19 16.42
CA ALA A 151 3.68 -6.62 15.21
C ALA A 151 3.07 -6.01 13.93
N ALA A 152 1.75 -5.78 13.91
CA ALA A 152 1.11 -5.06 12.82
C ALA A 152 1.48 -3.57 12.81
N VAL A 153 1.67 -2.93 13.98
CA VAL A 153 2.19 -1.55 14.09
C VAL A 153 3.61 -1.47 13.53
N ASP A 154 4.49 -2.40 13.91
CA ASP A 154 5.86 -2.50 13.40
C ASP A 154 5.88 -2.69 11.87
N CYS A 155 5.01 -3.58 11.36
CA CYS A 155 4.83 -3.75 9.92
C CYS A 155 4.35 -2.47 9.22
N GLY A 156 3.52 -1.65 9.86
CA GLY A 156 3.13 -0.33 9.36
C GLY A 156 4.32 0.62 9.19
N GLY A 157 5.26 0.59 10.13
CA GLY A 157 6.54 1.29 10.01
C GLY A 157 7.36 0.79 8.83
N PHE A 158 7.51 -0.54 8.70
CA PHE A 158 8.20 -1.16 7.56
C PHE A 158 7.57 -0.77 6.22
N ILE A 159 6.23 -0.82 6.11
CA ILE A 159 5.52 -0.38 4.90
C ILE A 159 5.89 1.06 4.55
N SER A 160 5.82 1.98 5.52
CA SER A 160 6.14 3.39 5.29
C SER A 160 7.57 3.58 4.80
N ALA A 161 8.53 2.88 5.38
CA ALA A 161 9.92 2.90 4.95
C ALA A 161 10.11 2.32 3.54
N PHE A 162 9.45 1.19 3.23
CA PHE A 162 9.43 0.60 1.88
C PHE A 162 8.90 1.58 0.83
N LEU A 163 7.78 2.25 1.12
CA LEU A 163 7.19 3.23 0.20
C LEU A 163 8.11 4.43 -0.05
N LEU A 164 8.83 4.89 0.96
CA LEU A 164 9.78 6.00 0.85
C LEU A 164 11.06 5.60 0.10
N ALA A 165 11.59 4.41 0.39
CA ALA A 165 12.73 3.87 -0.33
C ALA A 165 12.40 3.67 -1.82
N ALA A 166 11.24 3.09 -2.14
CA ALA A 166 10.77 2.97 -3.50
C ALA A 166 10.66 4.33 -4.19
N GLN A 167 10.07 5.34 -3.52
CA GLN A 167 9.99 6.71 -4.04
C GLN A 167 11.36 7.31 -4.31
N ALA A 168 12.34 7.05 -3.47
CA ALA A 168 13.71 7.54 -3.66
C ALA A 168 14.38 6.91 -4.91
N HIS A 169 14.00 5.68 -5.26
CA HIS A 169 14.43 4.99 -6.49
C HIS A 169 13.55 5.29 -7.71
N GLY A 170 12.58 6.21 -7.61
CA GLY A 170 11.64 6.49 -8.72
C GLY A 170 10.65 5.34 -8.97
N VAL A 171 10.52 4.40 -8.04
CA VAL A 171 9.57 3.28 -8.09
C VAL A 171 8.28 3.69 -7.43
N ALA A 172 7.18 3.59 -8.16
CA ALA A 172 5.84 3.89 -7.68
C ALA A 172 5.23 2.69 -6.96
N THR A 173 4.38 2.96 -5.97
CA THR A 173 3.82 1.94 -5.09
C THR A 173 2.32 2.12 -4.84
N ALA A 174 1.63 1.02 -4.58
CA ALA A 174 0.25 0.99 -4.08
C ALA A 174 0.15 0.01 -2.91
N PRO A 175 0.17 0.47 -1.64
CA PRO A 175 -0.13 -0.40 -0.51
C PRO A 175 -1.63 -0.75 -0.52
N GLN A 176 -1.94 -2.05 -0.42
CA GLN A 176 -3.27 -2.61 -0.66
C GLN A 176 -3.69 -3.53 0.48
N ALA A 177 -4.36 -2.99 1.49
CA ALA A 177 -5.06 -3.81 2.48
C ALA A 177 -6.17 -4.67 1.81
N ALA A 178 -6.68 -4.25 0.65
CA ALA A 178 -7.69 -4.99 -0.10
C ALA A 178 -7.30 -6.44 -0.39
N LEU A 179 -6.01 -6.71 -0.61
CA LEU A 179 -5.50 -8.07 -0.86
C LEU A 179 -5.67 -8.98 0.36
N ALA A 180 -5.55 -8.43 1.57
CA ALA A 180 -5.74 -9.18 2.82
C ALA A 180 -7.17 -9.71 3.01
N ARG A 181 -8.14 -9.29 2.19
CA ARG A 181 -9.48 -9.91 2.16
C ARG A 181 -9.45 -11.38 1.75
N HIS A 182 -8.39 -11.80 1.08
CA HIS A 182 -8.17 -13.17 0.61
C HIS A 182 -6.90 -13.76 1.24
N ALA A 183 -6.69 -13.52 2.54
CA ALA A 183 -5.46 -13.88 3.24
C ALA A 183 -5.17 -15.38 3.17
N ARG A 184 -6.17 -16.24 3.41
CA ARG A 184 -6.02 -17.70 3.31
C ARG A 184 -5.61 -18.11 1.91
N PHE A 185 -6.33 -17.65 0.88
CA PHE A 185 -6.00 -17.97 -0.51
C PHE A 185 -4.57 -17.57 -0.86
N ILE A 186 -4.11 -16.41 -0.42
CA ILE A 186 -2.76 -15.92 -0.70
C ILE A 186 -1.70 -16.75 0.03
N ARG A 187 -1.96 -17.16 1.29
CA ARG A 187 -1.06 -18.08 2.01
C ARG A 187 -0.96 -19.41 1.29
N ASP A 188 -2.08 -20.02 0.93
CA ASP A 188 -2.13 -21.30 0.23
C ASP A 188 -1.41 -21.23 -1.12
N TYR A 189 -1.64 -20.16 -1.88
CA TYR A 189 -1.03 -19.95 -3.20
C TYR A 189 0.50 -19.88 -3.15
N PHE A 190 1.04 -19.22 -2.12
CA PHE A 190 2.49 -19.02 -1.97
C PHE A 190 3.17 -20.00 -1.00
N GLY A 191 2.43 -20.89 -0.38
CA GLY A 191 2.96 -21.81 0.64
C GLY A 191 3.45 -21.08 1.90
N ILE A 192 2.79 -19.98 2.26
CA ILE A 192 3.09 -19.23 3.49
C ILE A 192 2.48 -19.98 4.68
N ALA A 193 3.24 -20.14 5.76
CA ALA A 193 2.82 -20.89 6.93
C ALA A 193 1.55 -20.30 7.56
N GLU A 194 0.68 -21.15 8.12
CA GLU A 194 -0.61 -20.76 8.72
C GLU A 194 -0.47 -19.84 9.92
N ASP A 195 0.65 -19.91 10.64
CA ASP A 195 0.97 -19.04 11.78
C ASP A 195 1.41 -17.63 11.37
N ARG A 196 1.35 -17.30 10.08
CA ARG A 196 1.66 -15.98 9.56
C ARG A 196 0.40 -15.26 9.10
N HIS A 197 0.12 -14.12 9.74
CA HIS A 197 -0.94 -13.21 9.35
C HIS A 197 -0.51 -12.33 8.18
N MET A 198 -1.37 -12.21 7.18
CA MET A 198 -1.18 -11.27 6.08
C MET A 198 -1.53 -9.85 6.52
N VAL A 199 -0.57 -8.93 6.42
CA VAL A 199 -0.76 -7.52 6.75
C VAL A 199 -1.32 -6.74 5.56
N CYS A 200 -0.64 -6.78 4.43
CA CYS A 200 -1.10 -6.18 3.17
C CYS A 200 -0.28 -6.69 1.97
N GLY A 201 -0.73 -6.34 0.76
CA GLY A 201 0.11 -6.37 -0.43
C GLY A 201 0.60 -4.97 -0.78
N ILE A 202 1.70 -4.88 -1.53
CA ILE A 202 2.20 -3.64 -2.12
C ILE A 202 2.49 -3.92 -3.59
N SER A 203 1.62 -3.44 -4.48
CA SER A 203 1.91 -3.44 -5.92
C SER A 203 2.92 -2.34 -6.22
N PHE A 204 3.92 -2.62 -7.06
CA PHE A 204 4.95 -1.64 -7.38
C PHE A 204 5.57 -1.84 -8.77
N GLY A 205 6.14 -0.76 -9.28
CA GLY A 205 6.73 -0.68 -10.61
C GLY A 205 6.95 0.78 -11.01
N TYR A 206 7.17 1.05 -12.28
CA TYR A 206 7.24 2.42 -12.78
C TYR A 206 5.84 2.93 -13.12
N ALA A 207 5.51 4.14 -12.65
CA ALA A 207 4.19 4.72 -12.91
C ALA A 207 3.97 5.00 -14.40
N ASP A 208 2.76 4.73 -14.89
CA ASP A 208 2.24 5.34 -16.09
C ASP A 208 1.75 6.76 -15.71
N SER A 209 2.58 7.77 -16.00
CA SER A 209 2.30 9.18 -15.69
C SER A 209 1.16 9.76 -16.50
N GLU A 210 0.89 9.21 -17.69
CA GLU A 210 -0.15 9.69 -18.58
C GLU A 210 -1.53 9.16 -18.20
N HIS A 211 -1.59 8.08 -17.43
CA HIS A 211 -2.87 7.50 -17.03
C HIS A 211 -3.58 8.39 -16.00
N PRO A 212 -4.82 8.82 -16.25
CA PRO A 212 -5.53 9.80 -15.42
C PRO A 212 -5.71 9.35 -13.95
N VAL A 213 -5.73 8.04 -13.67
CA VAL A 213 -5.83 7.51 -12.31
C VAL A 213 -4.65 7.90 -11.42
N ASN A 214 -3.52 8.28 -11.98
CA ASN A 214 -2.33 8.71 -11.26
C ASN A 214 -2.23 10.24 -11.06
N SER A 215 -3.18 11.03 -11.61
CA SER A 215 -3.12 12.49 -11.61
C SER A 215 -3.54 13.14 -10.29
N PHE A 216 -4.41 12.51 -9.48
CA PHE A 216 -4.96 13.13 -8.29
C PHE A 216 -4.11 12.92 -7.03
N ARG A 217 -4.33 13.80 -6.06
CA ARG A 217 -3.69 13.71 -4.73
C ARG A 217 -4.74 13.86 -3.64
N THR A 218 -4.57 13.10 -2.55
CA THR A 218 -5.41 13.22 -1.36
C THR A 218 -4.91 14.31 -0.43
N SER A 219 -5.84 14.99 0.25
CA SER A 219 -5.53 15.97 1.30
C SER A 219 -4.88 15.30 2.53
N ARG A 220 -4.42 16.14 3.43
CA ARG A 220 -3.99 15.76 4.79
C ARG A 220 -4.70 16.64 5.79
N ALA A 221 -4.88 16.11 7.01
CA ALA A 221 -5.38 16.88 8.14
C ALA A 221 -4.49 18.09 8.42
N ALA A 222 -5.07 19.16 8.92
CA ALA A 222 -4.29 20.29 9.40
C ALA A 222 -3.41 19.88 10.59
N LEU A 223 -2.28 20.56 10.78
CA LEU A 223 -1.36 20.21 11.87
C LEU A 223 -2.05 20.30 13.23
N SER A 224 -2.94 21.27 13.43
CA SER A 224 -3.72 21.45 14.66
C SER A 224 -4.69 20.30 14.98
N GLU A 225 -5.07 19.50 13.97
CA GLU A 225 -5.89 18.30 14.18
C GLU A 225 -5.07 17.08 14.61
N VAL A 226 -3.75 17.13 14.42
CA VAL A 226 -2.83 16.02 14.67
C VAL A 226 -1.95 16.26 15.89
N LEU A 227 -1.57 17.53 16.13
CA LEU A 227 -0.64 17.93 17.19
C LEU A 227 -1.37 18.79 18.24
N ARG A 228 -1.24 18.39 19.50
CA ARG A 228 -1.58 19.21 20.67
C ARG A 228 -0.36 19.27 21.58
N ILE A 229 0.10 20.48 21.85
CA ILE A 229 1.17 20.73 22.84
C ILE A 229 0.46 21.16 24.13
N VAL A 230 0.80 20.55 25.26
CA VAL A 230 0.24 20.80 26.59
C VAL A 230 1.35 21.14 27.56
#